data_3a30eacfec7e487f0a1f4d5e50ddfbe4
#
_entry.id   3a30eacfec7e487f0a1f4d5e50ddfbe4
#
_cell.length_a   1.000
_cell.length_b   1.000
_cell.length_c   1.000
_cell.angle_alpha   90.00
_cell.angle_beta   90.00
_cell.angle_gamma   90.00
#
_symmetry.space_group_name_H-M   'P 1'
#
loop_
_entity.id
_entity.type
_entity.pdbx_description
1 polymer ?
#
loop_
_entity_poly.entity_id
_entity_poly.type
_entity_poly.pdbx_seq_one_letter_code
_entity_poly.pdbx_strand_id
1 'polypeptide(L)'
;MLEQRLQELKDNGSYRHFLEVNKSAQHFPHFYYTNSNGVQRSAVNWCSNDYLCMSTREEVIAKLGFVTHRSGTASSGTRNISGTTNHHKELEQTLAAWHRKEAALLFNGAYLANITALQTLGRHIPGLIFISDERNHASIIEGIRASGNEKKIYRHNDLEHLEEILRSLPEDSPRLLVFESVYSISGTVSPVKELIRLAKKYNALTYVDEVHAVGLYGNTGAGVFEQEGLQNEVDILNGTLSKAIGVFGGYIAASSTIIDFIRSYGSGFIFTTSLPPAVCSAANKSIELIQQHSEWRKEFHDNVQLLRDTLDQNNVVYKINASHITSVPIGDAVRCKQVAAALLEQQGVYLQPINYPTVPRGEECLRVIITAKHQPKHINHLAHSLNKIINGKDTAHREEFPAVDIAIGESEAAD
;
A
#
# COMPACT_ATOMS: atom_id res chain seq x y z
N MET A 1 18.73 4.32 -29.08
CA MET A 1 17.41 3.70 -28.73
C MET A 1 17.05 3.90 -27.27
N LEU A 2 17.82 3.43 -26.27
CA LEU A 2 17.49 3.59 -24.83
C LEU A 2 17.45 5.06 -24.40
N GLU A 3 18.45 5.86 -24.78
CA GLU A 3 18.51 7.29 -24.50
C GLU A 3 17.31 8.05 -25.07
N GLN A 4 16.90 7.72 -26.29
CA GLN A 4 15.71 8.31 -26.91
C GLN A 4 14.44 8.02 -26.12
N ARG A 5 14.26 6.76 -25.66
CA ARG A 5 13.13 6.38 -24.81
C ARG A 5 13.13 7.09 -23.45
N LEU A 6 14.32 7.28 -22.87
CA LEU A 6 14.44 8.07 -21.63
C LEU A 6 14.13 9.54 -21.87
N GLN A 7 14.54 10.10 -23.02
CA GLN A 7 14.20 11.48 -23.37
C GLN A 7 12.70 11.66 -23.58
N GLU A 8 12.03 10.73 -24.26
CA GLU A 8 10.57 10.73 -24.40
C GLU A 8 9.85 10.77 -23.04
N LEU A 9 10.35 10.03 -22.02
CA LEU A 9 9.80 10.10 -20.66
C LEU A 9 10.02 11.45 -19.99
N LYS A 10 11.16 12.10 -20.25
CA LYS A 10 11.43 13.45 -19.72
C LYS A 10 10.53 14.49 -20.37
N ASP A 11 10.38 14.43 -21.68
CA ASP A 11 9.62 15.40 -22.47
C ASP A 11 8.11 15.34 -22.15
N ASN A 12 7.58 14.15 -21.93
CA ASN A 12 6.15 13.94 -21.63
C ASN A 12 5.79 13.99 -20.13
N GLY A 13 6.76 14.36 -19.27
CA GLY A 13 6.54 14.46 -17.83
C GLY A 13 6.44 13.14 -17.09
N SER A 14 6.69 11.98 -17.72
CA SER A 14 6.60 10.65 -17.06
C SER A 14 7.90 10.17 -16.42
N TYR A 15 9.03 10.85 -16.66
CA TYR A 15 10.31 10.51 -16.04
C TYR A 15 10.24 10.69 -14.52
N ARG A 16 10.61 9.64 -13.77
CA ARG A 16 10.58 9.64 -12.30
C ARG A 16 11.91 10.09 -11.72
N HIS A 17 11.84 10.99 -10.73
CA HIS A 17 12.98 11.38 -9.91
C HIS A 17 12.92 10.63 -8.57
N PHE A 18 14.06 10.11 -8.14
CA PHE A 18 14.21 9.40 -6.87
C PHE A 18 14.92 10.33 -5.89
N LEU A 19 14.15 11.00 -5.03
CA LEU A 19 14.74 11.84 -3.99
C LEU A 19 15.39 10.94 -2.94
N GLU A 20 16.65 11.20 -2.65
CA GLU A 20 17.34 10.60 -1.52
C GLU A 20 16.83 11.26 -0.22
N VAL A 21 16.25 10.45 0.65
CA VAL A 21 15.65 10.90 1.91
C VAL A 21 16.46 10.33 3.07
N ASN A 22 16.98 11.20 3.92
CA ASN A 22 17.59 10.82 5.20
C ASN A 22 16.50 10.93 6.28
N LYS A 23 15.89 9.77 6.59
CA LYS A 23 14.80 9.67 7.57
C LYS A 23 15.30 9.23 8.93
N SER A 24 14.63 9.74 9.99
CA SER A 24 14.85 9.33 11.37
C SER A 24 13.54 8.80 11.96
N ALA A 25 13.57 7.70 12.69
CA ALA A 25 12.42 7.19 13.41
C ALA A 25 11.91 8.17 14.48
N GLN A 26 12.82 8.93 15.09
CA GLN A 26 12.51 9.90 16.16
C GLN A 26 11.85 11.17 15.60
N HIS A 27 12.22 11.61 14.40
CA HIS A 27 11.77 12.87 13.82
C HIS A 27 10.66 12.71 12.77
N PHE A 28 10.26 11.48 12.45
CA PHE A 28 9.17 11.26 11.50
C PHE A 28 7.88 12.01 11.95
N PRO A 29 7.18 12.73 11.05
CA PRO A 29 7.24 12.70 9.59
C PRO A 29 8.29 13.62 8.94
N HIS A 30 9.14 14.30 9.71
CA HIS A 30 10.25 15.07 9.14
C HIS A 30 11.36 14.16 8.62
N PHE A 31 11.99 14.59 7.54
CA PHE A 31 13.21 14.01 6.98
C PHE A 31 14.11 15.09 6.44
N TYR A 32 15.38 14.74 6.17
CA TYR A 32 16.34 15.62 5.57
C TYR A 32 16.67 15.18 4.15
N TYR A 33 16.92 16.13 3.27
CA TYR A 33 17.35 15.89 1.89
C TYR A 33 18.33 16.97 1.47
N THR A 34 19.15 16.67 0.45
CA THR A 34 20.03 17.65 -0.16
C THR A 34 19.34 18.18 -1.42
N ASN A 35 19.14 19.50 -1.49
CA ASN A 35 18.52 20.13 -2.65
C ASN A 35 19.51 20.22 -3.84
N SER A 36 19.03 20.70 -4.99
CA SER A 36 19.82 20.85 -6.22
C SER A 36 21.08 21.73 -6.07
N ASN A 37 21.12 22.60 -5.05
CA ASN A 37 22.24 23.48 -4.75
C ASN A 37 23.24 22.87 -3.74
N GLY A 38 23.08 21.60 -3.36
CA GLY A 38 23.94 20.93 -2.38
C GLY A 38 23.65 21.32 -0.92
N VAL A 39 22.54 22.02 -0.66
CA VAL A 39 22.17 22.47 0.70
C VAL A 39 21.24 21.46 1.34
N GLN A 40 21.53 21.06 2.56
CA GLN A 40 20.65 20.21 3.37
C GLN A 40 19.40 20.99 3.80
N ARG A 41 18.23 20.38 3.61
CA ARG A 41 16.91 20.93 3.94
C ARG A 41 16.08 19.91 4.70
N SER A 42 15.15 20.40 5.50
CA SER A 42 14.12 19.57 6.14
C SER A 42 12.79 19.70 5.41
N ALA A 43 12.06 18.59 5.33
CA ALA A 43 10.70 18.57 4.78
C ALA A 43 9.80 17.60 5.54
N VAL A 44 8.49 17.79 5.45
CA VAL A 44 7.47 16.87 5.98
C VAL A 44 7.06 15.89 4.88
N ASN A 45 7.10 14.60 5.19
CA ASN A 45 6.79 13.51 4.27
C ASN A 45 5.29 13.20 4.26
N TRP A 46 4.64 13.44 3.13
CA TRP A 46 3.24 13.14 2.86
C TRP A 46 3.05 11.99 1.87
N CYS A 47 4.11 11.16 1.68
CA CYS A 47 4.11 10.03 0.73
C CYS A 47 4.24 8.66 1.41
N SER A 48 4.48 8.62 2.73
CA SER A 48 4.72 7.37 3.45
C SER A 48 3.44 6.56 3.61
N ASN A 49 3.46 5.30 3.17
CA ASN A 49 2.37 4.36 3.43
C ASN A 49 2.42 3.70 4.83
N ASP A 50 3.37 4.06 5.68
CA ASP A 50 3.40 3.63 7.08
C ASP A 50 2.35 4.40 7.90
N TYR A 51 1.08 4.11 7.63
CA TYR A 51 -0.08 4.87 8.11
C TYR A 51 -0.11 5.04 9.63
N LEU A 52 0.17 3.98 10.38
CA LEU A 52 0.18 3.95 11.84
C LEU A 52 1.57 4.22 12.43
N CYS A 53 2.57 4.51 11.59
CA CYS A 53 3.96 4.73 11.97
C CYS A 53 4.58 3.56 12.76
N MET A 54 4.15 2.33 12.45
CA MET A 54 4.64 1.14 13.14
C MET A 54 6.13 0.91 12.90
N SER A 55 6.69 1.32 11.75
CA SER A 55 8.13 1.21 11.47
C SER A 55 9.01 2.06 12.39
N THR A 56 8.41 3.01 13.11
CA THR A 56 9.11 3.93 14.01
C THR A 56 8.77 3.73 15.49
N ARG A 57 8.03 2.66 15.81
CA ARG A 57 7.71 2.32 17.20
C ARG A 57 8.82 1.52 17.84
N GLU A 58 9.19 1.93 19.04
CA GLU A 58 10.30 1.35 19.79
C GLU A 58 10.13 -0.16 19.99
N GLU A 59 8.92 -0.62 20.31
CA GLU A 59 8.63 -2.04 20.55
C GLU A 59 8.87 -2.90 19.29
N VAL A 60 8.56 -2.37 18.11
CA VAL A 60 8.77 -3.06 16.84
C VAL A 60 10.26 -3.05 16.47
N ILE A 61 10.94 -1.92 16.66
CA ILE A 61 12.39 -1.76 16.42
C ILE A 61 13.17 -2.69 17.36
N ALA A 62 12.86 -2.65 18.66
CA ALA A 62 13.50 -3.50 19.66
C ALA A 62 13.31 -4.99 19.37
N LYS A 63 12.08 -5.39 18.95
CA LYS A 63 11.81 -6.78 18.59
C LYS A 63 12.61 -7.22 17.36
N LEU A 64 12.72 -6.37 16.34
CA LEU A 64 13.54 -6.63 15.16
C LEU A 64 15.01 -6.80 15.54
N GLY A 65 15.55 -5.86 16.32
CA GLY A 65 16.95 -5.88 16.77
C GLY A 65 17.27 -7.13 17.61
N PHE A 66 16.41 -7.46 18.56
CA PHE A 66 16.56 -8.65 19.41
C PHE A 66 16.63 -9.95 18.58
N VAL A 67 15.73 -10.13 17.62
CA VAL A 67 15.72 -11.34 16.79
C VAL A 67 16.88 -11.34 15.79
N THR A 68 17.25 -10.18 15.24
CA THR A 68 18.42 -10.06 14.38
C THR A 68 19.69 -10.54 15.10
N HIS A 69 19.88 -10.12 16.36
CA HIS A 69 21.04 -10.54 17.17
C HIS A 69 21.07 -12.05 17.42
N ARG A 70 19.91 -12.69 17.56
CA ARG A 70 19.81 -14.14 17.84
C ARG A 70 19.83 -15.03 16.62
N SER A 71 19.21 -14.59 15.53
CA SER A 71 18.93 -15.42 14.35
C SER A 71 19.69 -14.99 13.10
N GLY A 72 20.48 -13.92 13.18
CA GLY A 72 21.18 -13.34 12.04
C GLY A 72 20.29 -12.43 11.19
N THR A 73 20.89 -11.88 10.14
CA THR A 73 20.27 -10.85 9.28
C THR A 73 19.42 -11.42 8.14
N ALA A 74 19.51 -12.72 7.87
CA ALA A 74 18.84 -13.37 6.73
C ALA A 74 18.40 -14.80 7.06
N SER A 75 17.45 -15.31 6.29
CA SER A 75 17.04 -16.72 6.32
C SER A 75 17.99 -17.64 5.54
N SER A 76 18.83 -17.06 4.69
CA SER A 76 19.87 -17.71 3.89
C SER A 76 19.38 -18.80 2.91
N GLY A 77 18.10 -18.80 2.57
CA GLY A 77 17.55 -19.77 1.63
C GLY A 77 16.10 -19.53 1.25
N THR A 78 15.63 -20.32 0.30
CA THR A 78 14.20 -20.39 -0.04
C THR A 78 13.45 -21.18 1.04
N ARG A 79 12.13 -21.01 1.10
CA ARG A 79 11.28 -21.62 2.13
C ARG A 79 11.38 -23.14 2.19
N ASN A 80 11.56 -23.80 1.06
CA ASN A 80 11.60 -25.26 0.94
C ASN A 80 12.98 -25.89 1.20
N ILE A 81 14.07 -25.10 1.16
CA ILE A 81 15.42 -25.67 1.37
C ILE A 81 15.87 -25.45 2.83
N SER A 82 16.00 -24.20 3.28
CA SER A 82 16.43 -23.91 4.66
C SER A 82 15.83 -22.64 5.24
N GLY A 83 15.07 -21.89 4.43
CA GLY A 83 14.55 -20.57 4.77
C GLY A 83 13.24 -20.57 5.54
N THR A 84 12.71 -21.73 5.99
CA THR A 84 11.54 -21.78 6.88
C THR A 84 11.99 -21.85 8.33
N THR A 85 11.67 -20.82 9.12
CA THR A 85 11.93 -20.77 10.56
C THR A 85 10.63 -20.76 11.36
N ASN A 86 10.73 -20.92 12.69
CA ASN A 86 9.59 -20.77 13.58
C ASN A 86 8.93 -19.39 13.43
N HIS A 87 9.69 -18.31 13.23
CA HIS A 87 9.16 -16.96 13.06
C HIS A 87 8.26 -16.82 11.82
N HIS A 88 8.58 -17.55 10.73
CA HIS A 88 7.69 -17.60 9.56
C HIS A 88 6.38 -18.29 9.91
N LYS A 89 6.44 -19.43 10.61
CA LYS A 89 5.25 -20.19 10.99
C LYS A 89 4.36 -19.45 11.97
N GLU A 90 4.96 -18.79 12.95
CA GLU A 90 4.25 -17.96 13.93
C GLU A 90 3.50 -16.80 13.21
N LEU A 91 4.17 -16.11 12.27
CA LEU A 91 3.54 -15.03 11.52
C LEU A 91 2.44 -15.53 10.59
N GLU A 92 2.64 -16.66 9.87
CA GLU A 92 1.61 -17.28 9.03
C GLU A 92 0.38 -17.66 9.87
N GLN A 93 0.57 -18.19 11.07
CA GLN A 93 -0.53 -18.51 12.01
C GLN A 93 -1.26 -17.27 12.50
N THR A 94 -0.52 -16.21 12.88
CA THR A 94 -1.09 -14.93 13.30
C THR A 94 -1.94 -14.31 12.18
N LEU A 95 -1.44 -14.29 10.96
CA LEU A 95 -2.14 -13.73 9.81
C LEU A 95 -3.40 -14.55 9.46
N ALA A 96 -3.30 -15.88 9.46
CA ALA A 96 -4.45 -16.75 9.23
C ALA A 96 -5.55 -16.49 10.27
N ALA A 97 -5.19 -16.46 11.57
CA ALA A 97 -6.13 -16.19 12.64
C ALA A 97 -6.77 -14.80 12.54
N TRP A 98 -5.96 -13.77 12.24
CA TRP A 98 -6.42 -12.38 12.12
C TRP A 98 -7.47 -12.21 11.03
N HIS A 99 -7.27 -12.89 9.88
CA HIS A 99 -8.21 -12.87 8.75
C HIS A 99 -9.29 -13.98 8.82
N ARG A 100 -9.35 -14.77 9.90
CA ARG A 100 -10.25 -15.92 10.03
C ARG A 100 -10.13 -16.89 8.86
N LYS A 101 -8.90 -17.17 8.42
CA LYS A 101 -8.59 -18.15 7.39
C LYS A 101 -7.87 -19.36 8.00
N GLU A 102 -7.91 -20.47 7.27
CA GLU A 102 -7.25 -21.71 7.72
C GLU A 102 -5.73 -21.62 7.67
N ALA A 103 -5.20 -20.88 6.69
CA ALA A 103 -3.76 -20.74 6.49
C ALA A 103 -3.39 -19.39 5.85
N ALA A 104 -2.11 -19.02 6.00
CA ALA A 104 -1.50 -17.91 5.28
C ALA A 104 -0.13 -18.31 4.72
N LEU A 105 0.34 -17.59 3.71
CA LEU A 105 1.63 -17.81 3.05
C LEU A 105 2.34 -16.47 2.86
N LEU A 106 3.60 -16.39 3.33
CA LEU A 106 4.42 -15.18 3.28
C LEU A 106 5.17 -15.05 1.97
N PHE A 107 5.29 -13.80 1.49
CA PHE A 107 6.05 -13.39 0.30
C PHE A 107 6.91 -12.17 0.62
N ASN A 108 7.92 -11.89 -0.21
CA ASN A 108 8.76 -10.70 -0.06
C ASN A 108 8.03 -9.37 -0.32
N GLY A 109 6.80 -9.43 -0.78
CA GLY A 109 5.92 -8.28 -0.95
C GLY A 109 4.57 -8.69 -1.52
N ALA A 110 3.55 -7.87 -1.28
CA ALA A 110 2.20 -8.10 -1.80
C ALA A 110 2.15 -8.11 -3.34
N TYR A 111 3.05 -7.35 -3.99
CA TYR A 111 3.22 -7.38 -5.45
C TYR A 111 3.55 -8.79 -5.94
N LEU A 112 4.56 -9.43 -5.32
CA LEU A 112 4.96 -10.80 -5.66
C LEU A 112 3.89 -11.81 -5.27
N ALA A 113 3.18 -11.60 -4.15
CA ALA A 113 2.06 -12.43 -3.71
C ALA A 113 0.95 -12.45 -4.76
N ASN A 114 0.52 -11.27 -5.27
CA ASN A 114 -0.48 -11.15 -6.33
C ASN A 114 -0.05 -11.87 -7.60
N ILE A 115 1.16 -11.59 -8.11
CA ILE A 115 1.65 -12.24 -9.34
C ILE A 115 1.69 -13.75 -9.16
N THR A 116 2.30 -14.23 -8.08
CA THR A 116 2.50 -15.66 -7.86
C THR A 116 1.15 -16.39 -7.70
N ALA A 117 0.24 -15.86 -6.91
CA ALA A 117 -1.04 -16.50 -6.67
C ALA A 117 -1.90 -16.55 -7.94
N LEU A 118 -2.09 -15.41 -8.61
CA LEU A 118 -2.95 -15.34 -9.81
C LEU A 118 -2.36 -16.13 -10.98
N GLN A 119 -1.04 -16.04 -11.20
CA GLN A 119 -0.36 -16.83 -12.22
C GLN A 119 -0.48 -18.33 -11.94
N THR A 120 -0.30 -18.76 -10.68
CA THR A 120 -0.36 -20.17 -10.31
C THR A 120 -1.77 -20.73 -10.49
N LEU A 121 -2.78 -20.03 -9.96
CA LEU A 121 -4.18 -20.44 -10.10
C LEU A 121 -4.57 -20.54 -11.58
N GLY A 122 -4.25 -19.53 -12.39
CA GLY A 122 -4.60 -19.54 -13.79
C GLY A 122 -3.91 -20.66 -14.58
N ARG A 123 -2.63 -20.89 -14.36
CA ARG A 123 -1.87 -21.95 -15.10
C ARG A 123 -2.32 -23.36 -14.76
N HIS A 124 -2.83 -23.59 -13.57
CA HIS A 124 -3.10 -24.94 -13.08
C HIS A 124 -4.59 -25.26 -12.88
N ILE A 125 -5.49 -24.28 -13.02
CA ILE A 125 -6.93 -24.53 -13.06
C ILE A 125 -7.40 -24.45 -14.51
N PRO A 126 -7.70 -25.59 -15.16
CA PRO A 126 -8.09 -25.59 -16.56
C PRO A 126 -9.34 -24.73 -16.83
N GLY A 127 -9.25 -23.84 -17.83
CA GLY A 127 -10.38 -23.00 -18.22
C GLY A 127 -10.77 -21.89 -17.24
N LEU A 128 -9.93 -21.58 -16.24
CA LEU A 128 -10.19 -20.49 -15.30
C LEU A 128 -10.32 -19.16 -16.04
N ILE A 129 -11.42 -18.45 -15.81
CA ILE A 129 -11.69 -17.12 -16.35
C ILE A 129 -11.52 -16.11 -15.22
N PHE A 130 -10.65 -15.11 -15.44
CA PHE A 130 -10.51 -13.99 -14.52
C PHE A 130 -11.53 -12.89 -14.83
N ILE A 131 -12.23 -12.41 -13.80
CA ILE A 131 -13.13 -11.25 -13.89
C ILE A 131 -12.49 -10.16 -13.02
N SER A 132 -11.91 -9.14 -13.65
CA SER A 132 -11.05 -8.15 -13.00
C SER A 132 -11.64 -6.75 -13.08
N ASP A 133 -11.61 -6.00 -11.98
CA ASP A 133 -11.91 -4.56 -12.01
C ASP A 133 -10.88 -3.83 -12.88
N GLU A 134 -11.34 -2.85 -13.67
CA GLU A 134 -10.48 -2.11 -14.61
C GLU A 134 -9.39 -1.28 -13.92
N ARG A 135 -9.56 -0.95 -12.62
CA ARG A 135 -8.63 -0.15 -11.83
C ARG A 135 -7.74 -0.97 -10.89
N ASN A 136 -7.75 -2.28 -11.02
CA ASN A 136 -6.90 -3.16 -10.23
C ASN A 136 -5.43 -2.79 -10.36
N HIS A 137 -4.69 -2.99 -9.28
CA HIS A 137 -3.26 -2.72 -9.18
C HIS A 137 -2.44 -3.47 -10.24
N ALA A 138 -1.34 -2.87 -10.67
CA ALA A 138 -0.45 -3.43 -11.69
C ALA A 138 -0.01 -4.87 -11.40
N SER A 139 0.19 -5.25 -10.14
CA SER A 139 0.56 -6.61 -9.75
C SER A 139 -0.53 -7.64 -10.05
N ILE A 140 -1.80 -7.26 -9.91
CA ILE A 140 -2.96 -8.10 -10.27
C ILE A 140 -3.00 -8.25 -11.79
N ILE A 141 -2.89 -7.14 -12.53
CA ILE A 141 -2.88 -7.12 -14.00
C ILE A 141 -1.75 -8.02 -14.53
N GLU A 142 -0.53 -7.90 -13.99
CA GLU A 142 0.61 -8.71 -14.38
C GLU A 142 0.44 -10.19 -14.02
N GLY A 143 -0.11 -10.50 -12.84
CA GLY A 143 -0.39 -11.87 -12.43
C GLY A 143 -1.39 -12.57 -13.34
N ILE A 144 -2.49 -11.88 -13.69
CA ILE A 144 -3.49 -12.38 -14.64
C ILE A 144 -2.86 -12.53 -16.04
N ARG A 145 -2.08 -11.54 -16.52
CA ARG A 145 -1.40 -11.60 -17.80
C ARG A 145 -0.42 -12.78 -17.87
N ALA A 146 0.36 -13.00 -16.82
CA ALA A 146 1.34 -14.07 -16.73
C ALA A 146 0.72 -15.47 -16.64
N SER A 147 -0.56 -15.58 -16.30
CA SER A 147 -1.29 -16.85 -16.33
C SER A 147 -1.57 -17.35 -17.74
N GLY A 148 -1.79 -16.42 -18.69
CA GLY A 148 -2.18 -16.72 -20.07
C GLY A 148 -3.68 -17.04 -20.26
N ASN A 149 -4.48 -16.93 -19.20
CA ASN A 149 -5.90 -17.29 -19.23
C ASN A 149 -6.79 -16.18 -19.80
N GLU A 150 -8.01 -16.57 -20.15
CA GLU A 150 -9.07 -15.62 -20.49
C GLU A 150 -9.35 -14.67 -19.33
N LYS A 151 -9.57 -13.38 -19.67
CA LYS A 151 -9.95 -12.36 -18.71
C LYS A 151 -11.08 -11.51 -19.23
N LYS A 152 -11.98 -11.15 -18.35
CA LYS A 152 -13.03 -10.14 -18.56
C LYS A 152 -12.76 -8.97 -17.65
N ILE A 153 -12.81 -7.75 -18.16
CA ILE A 153 -12.60 -6.54 -17.39
C ILE A 153 -13.94 -5.85 -17.23
N TYR A 154 -14.37 -5.63 -15.98
CA TYR A 154 -15.58 -4.85 -15.72
C TYR A 154 -15.22 -3.42 -15.33
N ARG A 155 -16.14 -2.48 -15.63
CA ARG A 155 -15.98 -1.08 -15.27
C ARG A 155 -15.90 -0.92 -13.75
N HIS A 156 -15.05 -0.02 -13.29
CA HIS A 156 -14.73 0.16 -11.88
C HIS A 156 -15.99 0.30 -11.00
N ASN A 157 -16.13 -0.64 -10.06
CA ASN A 157 -17.25 -0.74 -9.11
C ASN A 157 -18.66 -0.79 -9.77
N ASP A 158 -18.76 -1.10 -11.06
CA ASP A 158 -20.02 -1.21 -11.79
C ASP A 158 -20.60 -2.62 -11.66
N LEU A 159 -21.54 -2.76 -10.75
CA LEU A 159 -22.18 -4.04 -10.42
C LEU A 159 -23.06 -4.58 -11.54
N GLU A 160 -23.68 -3.69 -12.33
CA GLU A 160 -24.53 -4.09 -13.47
C GLU A 160 -23.66 -4.70 -14.57
N HIS A 161 -22.60 -4.02 -14.96
CA HIS A 161 -21.65 -4.53 -15.96
C HIS A 161 -20.96 -5.81 -15.47
N LEU A 162 -20.61 -5.91 -14.18
CA LEU A 162 -20.07 -7.15 -13.61
C LEU A 162 -21.09 -8.29 -13.75
N GLU A 163 -22.36 -8.05 -13.41
CA GLU A 163 -23.39 -9.08 -13.51
C GLU A 163 -23.68 -9.49 -14.96
N GLU A 164 -23.65 -8.56 -15.91
CA GLU A 164 -23.75 -8.86 -17.35
C GLU A 164 -22.63 -9.82 -17.79
N ILE A 165 -21.39 -9.54 -17.39
CA ILE A 165 -20.24 -10.40 -17.69
C ILE A 165 -20.46 -11.79 -17.08
N LEU A 166 -20.75 -11.85 -15.77
CA LEU A 166 -20.94 -13.12 -15.07
C LEU A 166 -22.05 -14.00 -15.67
N ARG A 167 -23.13 -13.36 -16.12
CA ARG A 167 -24.26 -14.03 -16.79
C ARG A 167 -23.89 -14.56 -18.17
N SER A 168 -22.97 -13.92 -18.88
CA SER A 168 -22.54 -14.30 -20.22
C SER A 168 -21.60 -15.49 -20.27
N LEU A 169 -21.01 -15.88 -19.13
CA LEU A 169 -20.06 -16.98 -19.05
C LEU A 169 -20.76 -18.35 -19.01
N PRO A 170 -20.16 -19.40 -19.60
CA PRO A 170 -20.68 -20.76 -19.47
C PRO A 170 -20.87 -21.17 -18.01
N GLU A 171 -21.97 -21.84 -17.67
CA GLU A 171 -22.33 -22.14 -16.29
C GLU A 171 -21.25 -22.93 -15.54
N ASP A 172 -20.63 -23.91 -16.20
CA ASP A 172 -19.60 -24.79 -15.62
C ASP A 172 -18.17 -24.20 -15.67
N SER A 173 -17.95 -23.00 -16.21
CA SER A 173 -16.63 -22.43 -16.28
C SER A 173 -16.12 -22.01 -14.90
N PRO A 174 -14.92 -22.45 -14.49
CA PRO A 174 -14.31 -21.94 -13.27
C PRO A 174 -13.98 -20.44 -13.45
N ARG A 175 -14.31 -19.64 -12.45
CA ARG A 175 -14.17 -18.18 -12.51
C ARG A 175 -13.63 -17.61 -11.21
N LEU A 176 -12.81 -16.56 -11.33
CA LEU A 176 -12.22 -15.86 -10.21
C LEU A 176 -12.49 -14.35 -10.35
N LEU A 177 -13.30 -13.81 -9.43
CA LEU A 177 -13.54 -12.37 -9.31
C LEU A 177 -12.38 -11.74 -8.54
N VAL A 178 -11.70 -10.74 -9.15
CA VAL A 178 -10.51 -10.10 -8.61
C VAL A 178 -10.71 -8.59 -8.48
N PHE A 179 -10.57 -8.06 -7.27
CA PHE A 179 -10.74 -6.63 -7.00
C PHE A 179 -9.95 -6.20 -5.74
N GLU A 180 -9.80 -4.88 -5.53
CA GLU A 180 -9.25 -4.29 -4.31
C GLU A 180 -10.39 -3.83 -3.39
N SER A 181 -10.21 -3.93 -2.08
CA SER A 181 -11.19 -3.37 -1.14
C SER A 181 -11.08 -1.84 -1.04
N VAL A 182 -9.84 -1.31 -1.08
CA VAL A 182 -9.52 0.12 -1.10
C VAL A 182 -8.50 0.38 -2.20
N TYR A 183 -8.89 1.15 -3.21
CA TYR A 183 -8.03 1.44 -4.37
C TYR A 183 -6.98 2.49 -4.07
N SER A 184 -5.74 2.21 -4.44
CA SER A 184 -4.54 2.92 -4.00
C SER A 184 -4.45 4.39 -4.40
N ILE A 185 -5.08 4.80 -5.49
CA ILE A 185 -4.99 6.16 -6.04
C ILE A 185 -6.32 6.91 -5.96
N SER A 186 -7.42 6.29 -6.39
CA SER A 186 -8.74 6.90 -6.31
C SER A 186 -9.24 7.04 -4.88
N GLY A 187 -8.81 6.13 -3.99
CA GLY A 187 -9.34 6.01 -2.64
C GLY A 187 -10.77 5.45 -2.62
N THR A 188 -11.28 4.97 -3.74
CA THR A 188 -12.61 4.35 -3.77
C THR A 188 -12.60 3.06 -2.95
N VAL A 189 -13.69 2.82 -2.24
CA VAL A 189 -13.94 1.58 -1.51
C VAL A 189 -14.89 0.74 -2.34
N SER A 190 -14.59 -0.54 -2.50
CA SER A 190 -15.44 -1.46 -3.24
C SER A 190 -16.75 -1.77 -2.49
N PRO A 191 -17.86 -1.95 -3.20
CA PRO A 191 -19.11 -2.43 -2.63
C PRO A 191 -19.01 -3.94 -2.32
N VAL A 192 -18.22 -4.29 -1.29
CA VAL A 192 -17.79 -5.67 -1.03
C VAL A 192 -18.94 -6.63 -0.76
N LYS A 193 -20.05 -6.16 -0.14
CA LYS A 193 -21.25 -6.99 0.11
C LYS A 193 -21.90 -7.45 -1.19
N GLU A 194 -22.06 -6.51 -2.10
CA GLU A 194 -22.68 -6.75 -3.40
C GLU A 194 -21.78 -7.60 -4.30
N LEU A 195 -20.46 -7.34 -4.28
CA LEU A 195 -19.47 -8.13 -5.03
C LEU A 195 -19.46 -9.59 -4.55
N ILE A 196 -19.45 -9.84 -3.24
CA ILE A 196 -19.52 -11.19 -2.68
C ILE A 196 -20.87 -11.85 -3.03
N ARG A 197 -21.98 -11.11 -2.93
CA ARG A 197 -23.30 -11.63 -3.31
C ARG A 197 -23.34 -12.07 -4.77
N LEU A 198 -22.76 -11.26 -5.68
CA LEU A 198 -22.67 -11.62 -7.10
C LEU A 198 -21.75 -12.81 -7.33
N ALA A 199 -20.58 -12.82 -6.70
CA ALA A 199 -19.66 -13.96 -6.78
C ALA A 199 -20.35 -15.28 -6.40
N LYS A 200 -21.06 -15.31 -5.27
CA LYS A 200 -21.81 -16.49 -4.82
C LYS A 200 -22.94 -16.87 -5.78
N LYS A 201 -23.71 -15.87 -6.25
CA LYS A 201 -24.81 -16.10 -7.19
C LYS A 201 -24.36 -16.81 -8.47
N TYR A 202 -23.15 -16.49 -8.93
CA TYR A 202 -22.59 -17.02 -10.18
C TYR A 202 -21.45 -18.03 -9.94
N ASN A 203 -21.34 -18.59 -8.74
CA ASN A 203 -20.36 -19.60 -8.36
C ASN A 203 -18.91 -19.20 -8.72
N ALA A 204 -18.56 -17.95 -8.50
CA ALA A 204 -17.22 -17.41 -8.70
C ALA A 204 -16.43 -17.42 -7.39
N LEU A 205 -15.19 -17.91 -7.42
CA LEU A 205 -14.22 -17.66 -6.34
C LEU A 205 -13.87 -16.17 -6.28
N THR A 206 -13.41 -15.73 -5.12
CA THR A 206 -13.04 -14.32 -4.88
C THR A 206 -11.58 -14.18 -4.50
N TYR A 207 -10.88 -13.25 -5.13
CA TYR A 207 -9.53 -12.80 -4.79
C TYR A 207 -9.56 -11.32 -4.47
N VAL A 208 -9.26 -10.95 -3.25
CA VAL A 208 -9.35 -9.57 -2.78
C VAL A 208 -8.00 -9.05 -2.32
N ASP A 209 -7.62 -7.89 -2.84
CA ASP A 209 -6.45 -7.15 -2.37
C ASP A 209 -6.87 -6.15 -1.27
N GLU A 210 -6.44 -6.42 -0.04
CA GLU A 210 -6.68 -5.59 1.15
C GLU A 210 -5.45 -4.76 1.56
N VAL A 211 -4.47 -4.62 0.69
CA VAL A 211 -3.17 -4.00 0.94
C VAL A 211 -3.26 -2.58 1.51
N HIS A 212 -4.30 -1.83 1.15
CA HIS A 212 -4.57 -0.48 1.68
C HIS A 212 -5.55 -0.46 2.86
N ALA A 213 -6.09 -1.60 3.25
CA ALA A 213 -7.09 -1.69 4.31
C ALA A 213 -6.57 -2.35 5.59
N VAL A 214 -5.71 -3.34 5.46
CA VAL A 214 -5.12 -4.06 6.60
C VAL A 214 -4.35 -3.10 7.50
N GLY A 215 -4.59 -3.20 8.80
CA GLY A 215 -4.09 -2.33 9.85
C GLY A 215 -4.99 -1.13 10.16
N LEU A 216 -5.94 -0.77 9.26
CA LEU A 216 -6.70 0.48 9.35
C LEU A 216 -8.20 0.30 9.54
N TYR A 217 -8.79 -0.75 9.01
CA TYR A 217 -10.24 -0.99 9.02
C TYR A 217 -10.59 -2.22 9.84
N GLY A 218 -11.79 -2.22 10.41
CA GLY A 218 -12.28 -3.27 11.27
C GLY A 218 -11.88 -3.10 12.75
N ASN A 219 -12.51 -3.90 13.61
CA ASN A 219 -12.33 -3.78 15.06
C ASN A 219 -10.90 -4.12 15.51
N THR A 220 -10.29 -5.11 14.87
CA THR A 220 -8.90 -5.52 15.16
C THR A 220 -7.90 -4.99 14.14
N GLY A 221 -8.38 -4.34 13.08
CA GLY A 221 -7.55 -3.86 11.97
C GLY A 221 -7.34 -4.89 10.86
N ALA A 222 -8.15 -5.94 10.79
CA ALA A 222 -7.97 -6.98 9.77
C ALA A 222 -8.43 -6.55 8.36
N GLY A 223 -9.02 -5.37 8.19
CA GLY A 223 -9.38 -4.83 6.89
C GLY A 223 -10.87 -4.54 6.71
N VAL A 224 -11.27 -4.18 5.50
CA VAL A 224 -12.66 -3.86 5.15
C VAL A 224 -13.55 -5.10 5.30
N PHE A 225 -13.05 -6.29 4.99
CA PHE A 225 -13.81 -7.52 5.16
C PHE A 225 -14.12 -7.84 6.62
N GLU A 226 -13.25 -7.47 7.57
CA GLU A 226 -13.57 -7.50 8.99
C GLU A 226 -14.65 -6.48 9.34
N GLN A 227 -14.49 -5.24 8.89
CA GLN A 227 -15.45 -4.15 9.14
C GLN A 227 -16.87 -4.52 8.70
N GLU A 228 -16.99 -5.18 7.55
CA GLU A 228 -18.27 -5.58 6.99
C GLU A 228 -18.77 -6.95 7.46
N GLY A 229 -17.98 -7.64 8.31
CA GLY A 229 -18.32 -8.99 8.82
C GLY A 229 -18.26 -10.11 7.79
N LEU A 230 -17.47 -9.92 6.72
CA LEU A 230 -17.41 -10.80 5.55
C LEU A 230 -16.13 -11.63 5.47
N GLN A 231 -15.31 -11.70 6.53
CA GLN A 231 -14.02 -12.40 6.51
C GLN A 231 -14.14 -13.88 6.06
N ASN A 232 -15.23 -14.56 6.44
CA ASN A 232 -15.46 -15.97 6.06
C ASN A 232 -15.98 -16.12 4.63
N GLU A 233 -16.38 -15.03 3.98
CA GLU A 233 -17.07 -15.04 2.70
C GLU A 233 -16.14 -14.85 1.50
N VAL A 234 -14.93 -14.34 1.74
CA VAL A 234 -13.88 -14.20 0.71
C VAL A 234 -13.00 -15.44 0.69
N ASP A 235 -12.61 -15.92 -0.52
CA ASP A 235 -11.82 -17.15 -0.64
C ASP A 235 -10.32 -16.88 -0.46
N ILE A 236 -9.78 -15.86 -1.12
CA ILE A 236 -8.37 -15.51 -1.07
C ILE A 236 -8.22 -14.02 -0.78
N LEU A 237 -7.44 -13.71 0.25
CA LEU A 237 -7.11 -12.35 0.64
C LEU A 237 -5.62 -12.10 0.44
N ASN A 238 -5.25 -11.03 -0.25
CA ASN A 238 -3.88 -10.51 -0.33
C ASN A 238 -3.70 -9.34 0.62
N GLY A 239 -2.63 -9.36 1.40
CA GLY A 239 -2.27 -8.29 2.32
C GLY A 239 -0.79 -7.93 2.27
N THR A 240 -0.43 -6.82 2.88
CA THR A 240 0.95 -6.34 2.95
C THR A 240 1.42 -6.12 4.38
N LEU A 241 2.71 -6.39 4.62
CA LEU A 241 3.40 -6.00 5.84
C LEU A 241 4.05 -4.62 5.73
N SER A 242 4.08 -4.03 4.50
CA SER A 242 4.91 -2.86 4.19
C SER A 242 4.19 -1.52 4.32
N LYS A 243 2.93 -1.50 4.78
CA LYS A 243 2.15 -0.27 4.96
C LYS A 243 1.81 -0.07 6.43
N ALA A 244 0.55 -0.19 6.84
CA ALA A 244 0.15 0.05 8.22
C ALA A 244 0.87 -0.86 9.25
N ILE A 245 1.32 -2.05 8.86
CA ILE A 245 2.12 -2.94 9.70
C ILE A 245 3.57 -2.45 9.84
N GLY A 246 4.09 -1.66 8.91
CA GLY A 246 5.35 -0.91 9.04
C GLY A 246 6.64 -1.72 8.90
N VAL A 247 6.60 -2.93 8.34
CA VAL A 247 7.80 -3.75 8.07
C VAL A 247 7.92 -4.10 6.59
N PHE A 248 8.64 -5.14 6.22
CA PHE A 248 8.81 -5.57 4.84
C PHE A 248 8.10 -6.91 4.60
N GLY A 249 7.41 -7.05 3.46
CA GLY A 249 6.78 -8.30 3.03
C GLY A 249 5.33 -8.16 2.58
N GLY A 250 4.76 -9.30 2.20
CA GLY A 250 3.37 -9.46 1.86
C GLY A 250 2.91 -10.89 2.13
N TYR A 251 1.63 -11.15 1.97
CA TYR A 251 1.07 -12.46 2.23
C TYR A 251 -0.25 -12.67 1.49
N ILE A 252 -0.63 -13.93 1.36
CA ILE A 252 -2.01 -14.33 1.07
C ILE A 252 -2.55 -15.13 2.26
N ALA A 253 -3.86 -15.04 2.49
CA ALA A 253 -4.59 -15.84 3.46
C ALA A 253 -5.82 -16.48 2.80
N ALA A 254 -6.01 -17.79 2.97
CA ALA A 254 -7.05 -18.56 2.31
C ALA A 254 -7.31 -19.89 3.04
N SER A 255 -8.07 -20.81 2.41
CA SER A 255 -8.14 -22.19 2.85
C SER A 255 -6.78 -22.89 2.80
N SER A 256 -6.59 -23.90 3.63
CA SER A 256 -5.35 -24.69 3.67
C SER A 256 -5.03 -25.31 2.30
N THR A 257 -6.06 -25.76 1.58
CA THR A 257 -5.92 -26.32 0.23
C THR A 257 -5.37 -25.31 -0.77
N ILE A 258 -5.91 -24.08 -0.80
CA ILE A 258 -5.43 -23.02 -1.70
C ILE A 258 -3.99 -22.62 -1.35
N ILE A 259 -3.69 -22.47 -0.08
CA ILE A 259 -2.35 -22.11 0.39
C ILE A 259 -1.35 -23.21 0.04
N ASP A 260 -1.68 -24.47 0.26
CA ASP A 260 -0.80 -25.58 -0.08
C ASP A 260 -0.57 -25.72 -1.59
N PHE A 261 -1.63 -25.48 -2.37
CA PHE A 261 -1.56 -25.46 -3.82
C PHE A 261 -0.58 -24.35 -4.33
N ILE A 262 -0.76 -23.11 -3.86
CA ILE A 262 0.10 -22.00 -4.28
C ILE A 262 1.54 -22.20 -3.78
N ARG A 263 1.73 -22.72 -2.58
CA ARG A 263 3.04 -23.06 -2.03
C ARG A 263 3.78 -24.12 -2.86
N SER A 264 3.02 -25.09 -3.41
CA SER A 264 3.59 -26.23 -4.15
C SER A 264 3.88 -25.93 -5.62
N TYR A 265 3.12 -25.03 -6.26
CA TYR A 265 3.24 -24.73 -7.68
C TYR A 265 3.74 -23.30 -7.97
N GLY A 266 3.69 -22.39 -7.00
CA GLY A 266 4.01 -21.00 -7.20
C GLY A 266 5.51 -20.73 -7.31
N SER A 267 6.01 -20.54 -8.54
CA SER A 267 7.44 -20.31 -8.79
C SER A 267 7.99 -19.09 -8.05
N GLY A 268 7.21 -18.02 -7.93
CA GLY A 268 7.58 -16.81 -7.17
C GLY A 268 7.71 -17.04 -5.67
N PHE A 269 7.17 -18.12 -5.13
CA PHE A 269 7.39 -18.57 -3.77
C PHE A 269 8.55 -19.56 -3.66
N ILE A 270 8.56 -20.60 -4.50
CA ILE A 270 9.51 -21.72 -4.42
C ILE A 270 10.95 -21.25 -4.63
N PHE A 271 11.18 -20.35 -5.63
CA PHE A 271 12.51 -19.94 -6.05
C PHE A 271 12.97 -18.58 -5.49
N THR A 272 12.22 -18.03 -4.53
CA THR A 272 12.56 -16.74 -3.91
C THR A 272 13.09 -16.96 -2.49
N THR A 273 14.19 -16.28 -2.14
CA THR A 273 14.71 -16.25 -0.75
C THR A 273 13.61 -15.76 0.20
N SER A 274 13.47 -16.42 1.33
CA SER A 274 12.45 -16.08 2.32
C SER A 274 12.80 -14.81 3.12
N LEU A 275 11.79 -14.23 3.75
CA LEU A 275 11.94 -13.07 4.62
C LEU A 275 12.98 -13.34 5.73
N PRO A 276 13.75 -12.35 6.19
CA PRO A 276 14.55 -12.49 7.39
C PRO A 276 13.68 -12.83 8.61
N PRO A 277 14.12 -13.74 9.49
CA PRO A 277 13.37 -14.11 10.72
C PRO A 277 12.98 -12.90 11.58
N ALA A 278 13.89 -11.92 11.69
CA ALA A 278 13.67 -10.70 12.44
C ALA A 278 12.51 -9.86 11.90
N VAL A 279 12.36 -9.79 10.57
CA VAL A 279 11.25 -9.09 9.90
C VAL A 279 9.92 -9.80 10.21
N CYS A 280 9.88 -11.12 10.16
CA CYS A 280 8.68 -11.89 10.53
C CYS A 280 8.28 -11.63 11.99
N SER A 281 9.24 -11.61 12.89
CA SER A 281 9.00 -11.35 14.31
C SER A 281 8.56 -9.92 14.60
N ALA A 282 9.13 -8.94 13.90
CA ALA A 282 8.72 -7.54 13.98
C ALA A 282 7.30 -7.34 13.45
N ALA A 283 6.92 -8.04 12.36
CA ALA A 283 5.56 -8.02 11.83
C ALA A 283 4.55 -8.57 12.85
N ASN A 284 4.86 -9.69 13.49
CA ASN A 284 4.04 -10.25 14.56
C ASN A 284 3.83 -9.25 15.70
N LYS A 285 4.91 -8.60 16.15
CA LYS A 285 4.82 -7.59 17.21
C LYS A 285 3.99 -6.39 16.79
N SER A 286 4.13 -5.95 15.55
CA SER A 286 3.33 -4.86 14.99
C SER A 286 1.84 -5.22 14.95
N ILE A 287 1.49 -6.41 14.46
CA ILE A 287 0.09 -6.88 14.41
C ILE A 287 -0.50 -6.98 15.82
N GLU A 288 0.25 -7.54 16.77
CA GLU A 288 -0.15 -7.60 18.19
C GLU A 288 -0.52 -6.20 18.72
N LEU A 289 0.35 -5.22 18.51
CA LEU A 289 0.13 -3.83 18.96
C LEU A 289 -1.08 -3.19 18.25
N ILE A 290 -1.23 -3.40 16.94
CA ILE A 290 -2.39 -2.88 16.19
C ILE A 290 -3.71 -3.45 16.73
N GLN A 291 -3.72 -4.72 17.12
CA GLN A 291 -4.91 -5.35 17.71
C GLN A 291 -5.20 -4.83 19.12
N GLN A 292 -4.17 -4.58 19.93
CA GLN A 292 -4.30 -4.10 21.30
C GLN A 292 -4.68 -2.63 21.40
N HIS A 293 -4.29 -1.80 20.40
CA HIS A 293 -4.41 -0.34 20.40
C HIS A 293 -5.38 0.17 19.33
N SER A 294 -6.67 -0.10 19.52
CA SER A 294 -7.72 0.38 18.58
C SER A 294 -7.80 1.91 18.49
N GLU A 295 -7.41 2.63 19.56
CA GLU A 295 -7.34 4.08 19.63
C GLU A 295 -6.43 4.68 18.55
N TRP A 296 -5.34 4.00 18.16
CA TRP A 296 -4.44 4.50 17.09
C TRP A 296 -5.12 4.56 15.73
N ARG A 297 -6.01 3.58 15.44
CA ARG A 297 -6.80 3.61 14.20
C ARG A 297 -7.82 4.74 14.23
N LYS A 298 -8.46 4.95 15.39
CA LYS A 298 -9.38 6.06 15.57
C LYS A 298 -8.68 7.40 15.36
N GLU A 299 -7.56 7.64 16.03
CA GLU A 299 -6.75 8.86 15.88
C GLU A 299 -6.29 9.07 14.43
N PHE A 300 -5.90 7.99 13.76
CA PHE A 300 -5.55 8.05 12.34
C PHE A 300 -6.73 8.52 11.47
N HIS A 301 -7.92 7.96 11.67
CA HIS A 301 -9.13 8.37 10.92
C HIS A 301 -9.59 9.79 11.29
N ASP A 302 -9.47 10.18 12.54
CA ASP A 302 -9.72 11.56 12.98
C ASP A 302 -8.78 12.55 12.27
N ASN A 303 -7.51 12.20 12.12
CA ASN A 303 -6.54 12.98 11.35
C ASN A 303 -6.88 13.03 9.83
N VAL A 304 -7.41 11.96 9.26
CA VAL A 304 -7.89 11.97 7.86
C VAL A 304 -9.03 12.97 7.70
N GLN A 305 -9.97 12.99 8.64
CA GLN A 305 -11.10 13.93 8.60
C GLN A 305 -10.60 15.36 8.80
N LEU A 306 -9.72 15.60 9.77
CA LEU A 306 -9.11 16.92 10.00
C LEU A 306 -8.38 17.43 8.75
N LEU A 307 -7.64 16.55 8.04
CA LEU A 307 -7.02 16.92 6.78
C LEU A 307 -8.05 17.42 5.76
N ARG A 308 -9.14 16.70 5.57
CA ARG A 308 -10.19 17.07 4.60
C ARG A 308 -10.88 18.38 4.97
N ASP A 309 -11.28 18.53 6.22
CA ASP A 309 -11.89 19.77 6.73
C ASP A 309 -10.95 20.99 6.53
N THR A 310 -9.64 20.78 6.74
CA THR A 310 -8.64 21.82 6.55
C THR A 310 -8.41 22.15 5.07
N LEU A 311 -8.43 21.14 4.19
CA LEU A 311 -8.36 21.37 2.73
C LEU A 311 -9.58 22.17 2.24
N ASP A 312 -10.80 21.83 2.72
CA ASP A 312 -12.03 22.56 2.39
C ASP A 312 -11.96 24.03 2.85
N GLN A 313 -11.53 24.28 4.09
CA GLN A 313 -11.32 25.63 4.63
C GLN A 313 -10.31 26.45 3.83
N ASN A 314 -9.32 25.80 3.23
CA ASN A 314 -8.30 26.43 2.38
C ASN A 314 -8.67 26.42 0.89
N ASN A 315 -9.88 26.03 0.50
CA ASN A 315 -10.32 25.94 -0.90
C ASN A 315 -9.41 25.06 -1.78
N VAL A 316 -8.88 23.99 -1.24
CA VAL A 316 -8.10 22.99 -1.99
C VAL A 316 -9.04 21.86 -2.41
N VAL A 317 -9.22 21.71 -3.71
CA VAL A 317 -10.05 20.65 -4.30
C VAL A 317 -9.36 19.30 -4.16
N TYR A 318 -10.08 18.29 -3.70
CA TYR A 318 -9.61 16.89 -3.65
C TYR A 318 -10.72 15.93 -4.09
N LYS A 319 -10.35 14.69 -4.47
CA LYS A 319 -11.32 13.64 -4.85
C LYS A 319 -12.00 13.11 -3.60
N ILE A 320 -13.32 13.32 -3.48
CA ILE A 320 -14.14 12.81 -2.37
C ILE A 320 -14.27 11.29 -2.49
N ASN A 321 -13.99 10.58 -1.39
CA ASN A 321 -14.13 9.12 -1.28
C ASN A 321 -14.30 8.72 0.21
N ALA A 322 -14.65 7.45 0.45
CA ALA A 322 -14.91 6.93 1.79
C ALA A 322 -13.65 6.41 2.51
N SER A 323 -12.49 6.34 1.83
CA SER A 323 -11.27 5.81 2.43
C SER A 323 -10.38 6.91 3.03
N HIS A 324 -9.24 6.52 3.57
CA HIS A 324 -8.21 7.41 4.11
C HIS A 324 -7.33 8.07 3.03
N ILE A 325 -7.47 7.70 1.78
CA ILE A 325 -6.64 8.20 0.68
C ILE A 325 -7.20 9.52 0.18
N THR A 326 -6.36 10.55 0.12
CA THR A 326 -6.74 11.88 -0.36
C THR A 326 -5.92 12.21 -1.61
N SER A 327 -6.58 12.48 -2.74
CA SER A 327 -5.95 12.83 -4.00
C SER A 327 -6.36 14.22 -4.43
N VAL A 328 -5.39 15.11 -4.64
CA VAL A 328 -5.56 16.47 -5.14
C VAL A 328 -5.37 16.46 -6.66
N PRO A 329 -6.42 16.65 -7.47
CA PRO A 329 -6.34 16.58 -8.92
C PRO A 329 -5.55 17.77 -9.49
N ILE A 330 -4.68 17.50 -10.46
CA ILE A 330 -3.91 18.54 -11.20
C ILE A 330 -4.24 18.49 -12.70
N GLY A 331 -4.42 17.27 -13.28
CA GLY A 331 -4.87 17.06 -14.65
C GLY A 331 -3.84 17.26 -15.76
N ASP A 332 -2.57 17.52 -15.40
CA ASP A 332 -1.45 17.64 -16.34
C ASP A 332 -0.15 17.16 -15.72
N ALA A 333 0.60 16.33 -16.43
CA ALA A 333 1.80 15.67 -15.91
C ALA A 333 2.96 16.62 -15.61
N VAL A 334 3.16 17.64 -16.45
CA VAL A 334 4.23 18.63 -16.28
C VAL A 334 3.89 19.56 -15.13
N ARG A 335 2.65 20.05 -15.08
CA ARG A 335 2.17 20.89 -13.99
C ARG A 335 2.19 20.14 -12.65
N CYS A 336 1.84 18.88 -12.61
CA CYS A 336 1.87 18.06 -11.40
C CYS A 336 3.29 17.99 -10.83
N LYS A 337 4.31 17.81 -11.68
CA LYS A 337 5.72 17.85 -11.27
C LYS A 337 6.15 19.22 -10.78
N GLN A 338 5.75 20.27 -11.48
CA GLN A 338 6.09 21.66 -11.10
C GLN A 338 5.50 22.00 -9.72
N VAL A 339 4.24 21.63 -9.48
CA VAL A 339 3.58 21.81 -8.17
C VAL A 339 4.29 21.02 -7.07
N ALA A 340 4.62 19.74 -7.31
CA ALA A 340 5.33 18.92 -6.35
C ALA A 340 6.73 19.47 -6.03
N ALA A 341 7.47 19.92 -7.03
CA ALA A 341 8.78 20.55 -6.84
C ALA A 341 8.69 21.87 -6.05
N ALA A 342 7.72 22.72 -6.37
CA ALA A 342 7.51 23.98 -5.66
C ALA A 342 7.09 23.74 -4.19
N LEU A 343 6.24 22.75 -3.93
CA LEU A 343 5.86 22.35 -2.56
C LEU A 343 7.09 21.91 -1.76
N LEU A 344 7.97 21.10 -2.33
CA LEU A 344 9.18 20.65 -1.66
C LEU A 344 10.15 21.80 -1.41
N GLU A 345 10.53 22.54 -2.46
CA GLU A 345 11.62 23.53 -2.39
C GLU A 345 11.23 24.82 -1.66
N GLN A 346 9.96 25.25 -1.76
CA GLN A 346 9.50 26.52 -1.20
C GLN A 346 8.79 26.37 0.14
N GLN A 347 8.15 25.20 0.38
CA GLN A 347 7.28 24.99 1.54
C GLN A 347 7.74 23.82 2.44
N GLY A 348 8.78 23.06 2.06
CA GLY A 348 9.20 21.88 2.82
C GLY A 348 8.11 20.78 2.89
N VAL A 349 7.23 20.70 1.90
CA VAL A 349 6.15 19.71 1.79
C VAL A 349 6.52 18.72 0.70
N TYR A 350 6.77 17.46 1.09
CA TYR A 350 7.14 16.40 0.16
C TYR A 350 5.91 15.59 -0.27
N LEU A 351 5.50 15.81 -1.52
CA LEU A 351 4.47 15.06 -2.22
C LEU A 351 5.01 14.57 -3.57
N GLN A 352 4.65 13.33 -3.94
CA GLN A 352 5.00 12.77 -5.25
C GLN A 352 3.88 12.98 -6.26
N PRO A 353 4.20 13.42 -7.49
CA PRO A 353 3.24 13.46 -8.57
C PRO A 353 2.88 12.04 -9.01
N ILE A 354 1.59 11.78 -9.16
CA ILE A 354 1.05 10.54 -9.70
C ILE A 354 0.62 10.81 -11.14
N ASN A 355 1.43 10.33 -12.08
CA ASN A 355 1.27 10.56 -13.51
C ASN A 355 1.08 9.22 -14.25
N TYR A 356 0.78 9.29 -15.56
CA TYR A 356 0.77 8.12 -16.43
C TYR A 356 2.11 7.33 -16.31
N PRO A 357 2.09 5.98 -16.29
CA PRO A 357 0.95 5.09 -16.51
C PRO A 357 0.16 4.72 -15.22
N THR A 358 0.46 5.33 -14.07
CA THR A 358 -0.21 5.01 -12.80
C THR A 358 -1.67 5.48 -12.80
N VAL A 359 -1.94 6.60 -13.46
CA VAL A 359 -3.28 7.12 -13.74
C VAL A 359 -3.43 7.38 -15.23
N PRO A 360 -4.66 7.40 -15.79
CA PRO A 360 -4.90 7.88 -17.15
C PRO A 360 -4.43 9.32 -17.33
N ARG A 361 -4.09 9.69 -18.58
CA ARG A 361 -3.79 11.09 -18.93
C ARG A 361 -5.00 11.98 -18.68
N GLY A 362 -4.77 13.13 -18.05
CA GLY A 362 -5.82 14.04 -17.58
C GLY A 362 -6.31 13.76 -16.16
N GLU A 363 -5.87 12.64 -15.54
CA GLU A 363 -6.18 12.31 -14.14
C GLU A 363 -4.98 12.47 -13.21
N GLU A 364 -3.92 13.11 -13.66
CA GLU A 364 -2.71 13.34 -12.86
C GLU A 364 -3.06 14.07 -11.57
N CYS A 365 -2.44 13.64 -10.45
CA CYS A 365 -2.77 14.15 -9.12
C CYS A 365 -1.59 14.10 -8.16
N LEU A 366 -1.71 14.82 -7.05
CA LEU A 366 -0.88 14.65 -5.88
C LEU A 366 -1.62 13.75 -4.88
N ARG A 367 -1.02 12.62 -4.52
CA ARG A 367 -1.59 11.72 -3.51
C ARG A 367 -1.06 12.11 -2.14
N VAL A 368 -1.94 12.63 -1.29
CA VAL A 368 -1.63 13.02 0.09
C VAL A 368 -1.85 11.82 0.99
N ILE A 369 -0.81 11.42 1.71
CA ILE A 369 -0.85 10.36 2.72
C ILE A 369 -0.65 10.98 4.09
N ILE A 370 -1.70 10.91 4.90
CA ILE A 370 -1.60 11.22 6.32
C ILE A 370 -1.09 10.00 7.09
N THR A 371 -0.41 10.22 8.20
CA THR A 371 0.02 9.16 9.12
C THR A 371 -0.31 9.55 10.56
N ALA A 372 -0.25 8.60 11.47
CA ALA A 372 -0.54 8.82 12.89
C ALA A 372 0.38 9.86 13.56
N LYS A 373 1.56 10.15 12.99
CA LYS A 373 2.49 11.19 13.53
C LYS A 373 2.31 12.59 12.92
N HIS A 374 1.43 12.75 11.93
CA HIS A 374 1.08 14.08 11.47
C HIS A 374 0.24 14.82 12.52
N GLN A 375 0.68 16.02 12.88
CA GLN A 375 0.00 16.89 13.86
C GLN A 375 -0.85 17.95 13.15
N PRO A 376 -1.81 18.57 13.81
CA PRO A 376 -2.63 19.64 13.22
C PRO A 376 -1.83 20.77 12.56
N LYS A 377 -0.68 21.15 13.13
CA LYS A 377 0.21 22.15 12.52
C LYS A 377 0.74 21.72 11.13
N HIS A 378 1.07 20.42 10.97
CA HIS A 378 1.53 19.89 9.68
C HIS A 378 0.40 19.92 8.65
N ILE A 379 -0.84 19.58 9.08
CA ILE A 379 -2.05 19.57 8.24
C ILE A 379 -2.36 20.98 7.76
N ASN A 380 -2.37 21.96 8.67
CA ASN A 380 -2.59 23.37 8.34
C ASN A 380 -1.53 23.88 7.36
N HIS A 381 -0.26 23.59 7.61
CA HIS A 381 0.83 23.97 6.72
C HIS A 381 0.69 23.36 5.32
N LEU A 382 0.33 22.07 5.22
CA LEU A 382 0.08 21.42 3.94
C LEU A 382 -1.05 22.11 3.16
N ALA A 383 -2.21 22.32 3.79
CA ALA A 383 -3.38 22.88 3.12
C ALA A 383 -3.10 24.32 2.64
N HIS A 384 -2.45 25.13 3.49
CA HIS A 384 -2.02 26.47 3.10
C HIS A 384 -1.01 26.44 1.91
N SER A 385 -0.02 25.56 1.97
CA SER A 385 0.98 25.40 0.92
C SER A 385 0.36 24.96 -0.42
N LEU A 386 -0.57 24.01 -0.38
CA LEU A 386 -1.32 23.57 -1.56
C LEU A 386 -2.13 24.72 -2.17
N ASN A 387 -2.89 25.48 -1.35
CA ASN A 387 -3.64 26.63 -1.83
C ASN A 387 -2.73 27.69 -2.47
N LYS A 388 -1.63 28.03 -1.81
CA LYS A 388 -0.65 29.00 -2.31
C LYS A 388 -0.06 28.59 -3.66
N ILE A 389 0.40 27.34 -3.78
CA ILE A 389 1.11 26.85 -4.98
C ILE A 389 0.13 26.57 -6.14
N ILE A 390 -1.06 26.01 -5.85
CA ILE A 390 -2.02 25.64 -6.89
C ILE A 390 -2.86 26.82 -7.34
N ASN A 391 -3.35 27.64 -6.39
CA ASN A 391 -4.32 28.71 -6.63
C ASN A 391 -3.70 30.11 -6.67
N GLY A 392 -2.40 30.26 -6.35
CA GLY A 392 -1.70 31.55 -6.37
C GLY A 392 -2.17 32.54 -5.29
N LYS A 393 -2.85 32.06 -4.23
CA LYS A 393 -3.35 32.90 -3.15
C LYS A 393 -2.41 32.87 -1.94
N ASP A 394 -1.74 33.97 -1.67
CA ASP A 394 -0.94 34.17 -0.46
C ASP A 394 -1.86 34.60 0.69
N THR A 395 -2.24 33.64 1.54
CA THR A 395 -2.90 33.95 2.83
C THR A 395 -1.80 34.00 3.88
N ALA A 396 -1.61 35.18 4.47
CA ALA A 396 -0.50 35.49 5.36
C ALA A 396 -0.54 34.68 6.68
N HIS A 397 0.16 33.56 6.72
CA HIS A 397 0.68 32.91 7.92
C HIS A 397 1.96 32.15 7.55
N ARG A 398 3.10 32.77 7.81
CA ARG A 398 4.40 32.08 7.79
C ARG A 398 4.64 31.51 9.19
N GLU A 399 4.45 30.20 9.36
CA GLU A 399 5.17 29.48 10.39
C GLU A 399 6.50 29.00 9.77
N GLU A 400 7.59 29.62 10.13
CA GLU A 400 8.91 29.13 9.84
C GLU A 400 9.16 27.90 10.74
N PHE A 401 9.30 26.72 10.14
CA PHE A 401 9.82 25.57 10.88
C PHE A 401 11.32 25.81 11.12
N PRO A 402 11.76 25.88 12.40
CA PRO A 402 13.16 26.10 12.70
C PRO A 402 14.00 24.99 12.07
N ALA A 403 15.14 25.39 11.48
CA ALA A 403 16.20 24.45 11.15
C ALA A 403 16.62 23.77 12.46
N VAL A 404 16.30 22.50 12.61
CA VAL A 404 16.79 21.72 13.74
C VAL A 404 18.24 21.35 13.36
N ASP A 405 19.20 22.01 13.96
CA ASP A 405 20.60 21.60 13.92
C ASP A 405 20.72 20.24 14.62
N ILE A 406 20.74 19.17 13.86
CA ILE A 406 21.14 17.87 14.38
C ILE A 406 22.64 17.74 14.08
N ALA A 407 23.46 17.90 15.12
CA ALA A 407 24.82 17.42 15.09
C ALA A 407 24.76 15.93 14.70
N ILE A 408 25.35 15.57 13.56
CA ILE A 408 25.61 14.19 13.18
C ILE A 408 26.59 13.69 14.23
N GLY A 409 26.08 12.96 15.24
CA GLY A 409 26.93 12.28 16.20
C GLY A 409 27.83 11.34 15.42
N GLU A 410 29.11 11.61 15.46
CA GLU A 410 30.14 10.67 15.05
C GLU A 410 29.86 9.34 15.75
N SER A 411 29.82 8.26 15.00
CA SER A 411 29.71 6.93 15.53
C SER A 411 30.86 6.69 16.52
N GLU A 412 30.56 6.60 17.80
CA GLU A 412 31.48 5.95 18.73
C GLU A 412 31.63 4.51 18.23
N ALA A 413 32.79 4.22 17.67
CA ALA A 413 33.27 2.87 17.49
C ALA A 413 33.48 2.32 18.90
N ALA A 414 32.58 1.46 19.33
CA ALA A 414 32.80 0.66 20.53
C ALA A 414 33.79 -0.45 20.17
N ASP A 415 34.95 -0.42 20.84
CA ASP A 415 35.94 -1.48 20.91
C ASP A 415 35.36 -2.81 21.45
#